data_6fa7ad98bdf5989140a3cba8920fe43c
#
_entry.id   6fa7ad98bdf5989140a3cba8920fe43c
#
_cell.length_a   1.000
_cell.length_b   1.000
_cell.length_c   1.000
_cell.angle_alpha   90.00
_cell.angle_beta   90.00
_cell.angle_gamma   90.00
#
_symmetry.space_group_name_H-M   'P 1'
#
loop_
_entity.id
_entity.type
_entity.pdbx_description
1 polymer ?
#
loop_
_entity_poly.entity_id
_entity_poly.type
_entity_poly.pdbx_seq_one_letter_code
_entity_poly.pdbx_strand_id
1 'polypeptide(L)'
;MKKKVLNNFKNTIFITKDMLRDVSNENEESLSKSIHRWCKRGELIKLKNGLYITKETYSKYINTDGFLELIANKLRTPSYVSLEYALSKYGVITESVYTITSITLKTKRVFNNLTGQYIYKSIKKSLFNSYKLEKFLSNDYYIATKEKALFDYLYFKAQTIPEDIHNLNIAEELRLNLDSFTKKDFDNLSKYGVISNNKKLISIINNIKQYASNRV
;
A
#
# COMPACT_ATOMS: atom_id res chain seq x y z
N MET A 1 -19.85 -16.48 28.62
CA MET A 1 -18.41 -16.83 28.66
C MET A 1 -17.63 -16.37 27.40
N LYS A 2 -18.17 -16.37 26.17
CA LYS A 2 -17.43 -16.16 24.92
C LYS A 2 -17.03 -14.71 24.59
N LYS A 3 -17.71 -13.67 25.09
CA LYS A 3 -17.29 -12.25 24.98
C LYS A 3 -15.99 -11.95 25.74
N LYS A 4 -15.62 -12.77 26.73
CA LYS A 4 -14.40 -12.61 27.53
C LYS A 4 -13.11 -12.75 26.70
N VAL A 5 -13.06 -13.67 25.70
CA VAL A 5 -11.86 -13.93 24.89
C VAL A 5 -11.45 -12.69 24.09
N LEU A 6 -12.37 -12.07 23.36
CA LEU A 6 -12.06 -10.89 22.53
C LEU A 6 -11.74 -9.66 23.37
N ASN A 7 -12.22 -9.57 24.62
CA ASN A 7 -11.87 -8.48 25.54
C ASN A 7 -10.38 -8.43 25.88
N ASN A 8 -9.65 -9.55 25.82
CA ASN A 8 -8.22 -9.58 26.04
C ASN A 8 -7.43 -8.85 24.93
N PHE A 9 -8.06 -8.57 23.80
CA PHE A 9 -7.44 -7.95 22.62
C PHE A 9 -7.82 -6.49 22.40
N LYS A 10 -8.43 -5.80 23.39
CA LYS A 10 -8.87 -4.40 23.27
C LYS A 10 -7.77 -3.43 22.85
N ASN A 11 -6.53 -3.70 23.30
CA ASN A 11 -5.37 -2.87 23.01
C ASN A 11 -4.48 -3.47 21.90
N THR A 12 -4.93 -4.53 21.24
CA THR A 12 -4.18 -5.24 20.20
C THR A 12 -4.79 -4.92 18.85
N ILE A 13 -3.98 -4.39 17.91
CA ILE A 13 -4.48 -4.08 16.57
C ILE A 13 -4.71 -5.38 15.80
N PHE A 14 -3.70 -6.24 15.70
CA PHE A 14 -3.77 -7.49 14.94
C PHE A 14 -3.86 -8.70 15.85
N ILE A 15 -4.76 -9.59 15.53
CA ILE A 15 -4.98 -10.83 16.25
C ILE A 15 -4.66 -11.99 15.32
N THR A 16 -3.75 -12.87 15.73
CA THR A 16 -3.46 -14.10 15.00
C THR A 16 -4.32 -15.26 15.53
N LYS A 17 -4.42 -16.33 14.74
CA LYS A 17 -5.12 -17.54 15.17
C LYS A 17 -4.43 -18.17 16.41
N ASP A 18 -3.09 -18.09 16.48
CA ASP A 18 -2.32 -18.60 17.62
C ASP A 18 -2.64 -17.83 18.89
N MET A 19 -2.66 -16.49 18.84
CA MET A 19 -3.08 -15.67 19.98
C MET A 19 -4.48 -16.01 20.48
N LEU A 20 -5.42 -16.29 19.56
CA LEU A 20 -6.77 -16.73 19.94
C LEU A 20 -6.75 -18.10 20.60
N ARG A 21 -5.91 -19.02 20.11
CA ARG A 21 -5.74 -20.36 20.72
C ARG A 21 -5.23 -20.27 22.14
N ASP A 22 -4.19 -19.48 22.36
CA ASP A 22 -3.53 -19.33 23.68
C ASP A 22 -4.48 -18.77 24.74
N VAL A 23 -5.39 -17.85 24.33
CA VAL A 23 -6.36 -17.24 25.28
C VAL A 23 -7.62 -18.08 25.47
N SER A 24 -8.06 -18.81 24.44
CA SER A 24 -9.33 -19.55 24.49
C SER A 24 -9.24 -20.91 25.14
N ASN A 25 -8.04 -21.51 25.18
CA ASN A 25 -7.80 -22.92 25.57
C ASN A 25 -8.69 -23.92 24.80
N GLU A 26 -9.15 -23.53 23.58
CA GLU A 26 -9.96 -24.40 22.72
C GLU A 26 -9.04 -25.27 21.83
N ASN A 27 -9.47 -26.48 21.52
CA ASN A 27 -8.81 -27.28 20.48
C ASN A 27 -9.03 -26.64 19.10
N GLU A 28 -8.26 -27.06 18.11
CA GLU A 28 -8.19 -26.47 16.78
C GLU A 28 -9.57 -26.40 16.07
N GLU A 29 -10.37 -27.45 16.19
CA GLU A 29 -11.69 -27.52 15.57
C GLU A 29 -12.70 -26.57 16.25
N SER A 30 -12.74 -26.57 17.58
CA SER A 30 -13.60 -25.68 18.37
C SER A 30 -13.23 -24.21 18.16
N LEU A 31 -11.94 -23.89 18.13
CA LEU A 31 -11.44 -22.55 17.85
C LEU A 31 -11.86 -22.07 16.45
N SER A 32 -11.71 -22.92 15.43
CA SER A 32 -12.13 -22.58 14.06
C SER A 32 -13.63 -22.29 13.98
N LYS A 33 -14.46 -23.06 14.66
CA LYS A 33 -15.91 -22.82 14.79
C LYS A 33 -16.21 -21.51 15.56
N SER A 34 -15.42 -21.21 16.60
CA SER A 34 -15.56 -19.97 17.38
C SER A 34 -15.18 -18.74 16.55
N ILE A 35 -14.06 -18.78 15.83
CA ILE A 35 -13.63 -17.71 14.90
C ILE A 35 -14.68 -17.47 13.83
N HIS A 36 -15.19 -18.53 13.20
CA HIS A 36 -16.26 -18.41 12.19
C HIS A 36 -17.50 -17.69 12.76
N ARG A 37 -17.93 -18.05 13.97
CA ARG A 37 -19.07 -17.40 14.64
C ARG A 37 -18.81 -15.93 14.95
N TRP A 38 -17.60 -15.57 15.45
CA TRP A 38 -17.25 -14.17 15.70
C TRP A 38 -17.22 -13.34 14.42
N CYS A 39 -16.67 -13.89 13.33
CA CYS A 39 -16.70 -13.24 12.03
C CYS A 39 -18.14 -13.06 11.51
N LYS A 40 -19.00 -14.09 11.61
CA LYS A 40 -20.41 -14.02 11.18
C LYS A 40 -21.22 -12.99 11.97
N ARG A 41 -20.87 -12.77 13.26
CA ARG A 41 -21.52 -11.73 14.10
C ARG A 41 -20.90 -10.34 13.89
N GLY A 42 -19.84 -10.23 13.08
CA GLY A 42 -19.10 -8.97 12.87
C GLY A 42 -18.30 -8.52 14.10
N GLU A 43 -18.08 -9.38 15.10
CA GLU A 43 -17.26 -9.09 16.28
C GLU A 43 -15.76 -9.13 15.92
N LEU A 44 -15.40 -9.97 14.95
CA LEU A 44 -14.05 -10.15 14.42
C LEU A 44 -14.08 -9.96 12.91
N ILE A 45 -13.16 -9.16 12.39
CA ILE A 45 -12.98 -8.90 10.96
C ILE A 45 -11.77 -9.71 10.49
N LYS A 46 -11.99 -10.60 9.53
CA LYS A 46 -10.94 -11.39 8.90
C LYS A 46 -10.23 -10.55 7.84
N LEU A 47 -8.94 -10.30 8.01
CA LEU A 47 -8.10 -9.61 7.03
C LEU A 47 -7.57 -10.58 5.97
N LYS A 48 -7.05 -11.73 6.43
CA LYS A 48 -6.65 -12.91 5.64
C LYS A 48 -6.73 -14.16 6.52
N ASN A 49 -6.42 -15.33 5.97
CA ASN A 49 -6.36 -16.56 6.78
C ASN A 49 -5.36 -16.37 7.93
N GLY A 50 -5.83 -16.64 9.16
CA GLY A 50 -5.04 -16.56 10.38
C GLY A 50 -4.73 -15.14 10.89
N LEU A 51 -5.30 -14.07 10.26
CA LEU A 51 -5.09 -12.68 10.68
C LEU A 51 -6.41 -11.94 10.77
N TYR A 52 -6.66 -11.31 11.89
CA TYR A 52 -7.92 -10.65 12.23
C TYR A 52 -7.70 -9.32 12.95
N ILE A 53 -8.74 -8.50 13.00
CA ILE A 53 -8.89 -7.35 13.89
C ILE A 53 -10.28 -7.41 14.55
N THR A 54 -10.47 -6.78 15.71
CA THR A 54 -11.81 -6.65 16.30
C THR A 54 -12.63 -5.57 15.57
N LYS A 55 -13.95 -5.68 15.63
CA LYS A 55 -14.84 -4.61 15.17
C LYS A 55 -14.56 -3.30 15.89
N GLU A 56 -14.26 -3.36 17.18
CA GLU A 56 -13.94 -2.19 17.99
C GLU A 56 -12.68 -1.47 17.47
N THR A 57 -11.60 -2.21 17.22
CA THR A 57 -10.37 -1.67 16.61
C THR A 57 -10.65 -1.05 15.25
N TYR A 58 -11.41 -1.73 14.39
CA TYR A 58 -11.80 -1.21 13.09
C TYR A 58 -12.58 0.11 13.20
N SER A 59 -13.65 0.12 13.99
CA SER A 59 -14.49 1.30 14.14
C SER A 59 -13.73 2.49 14.73
N LYS A 60 -12.75 2.22 15.61
CA LYS A 60 -11.93 3.25 16.24
C LYS A 60 -10.94 3.90 15.26
N TYR A 61 -10.37 3.13 14.32
CA TYR A 61 -9.22 3.57 13.55
C TYR A 61 -9.44 3.67 12.03
N ILE A 62 -10.61 3.27 11.49
CA ILE A 62 -10.84 3.23 10.04
C ILE A 62 -10.60 4.57 9.35
N ASN A 63 -10.90 5.69 10.01
CA ASN A 63 -10.71 7.03 9.49
C ASN A 63 -9.41 7.69 9.98
N THR A 64 -8.52 6.93 10.63
CA THR A 64 -7.24 7.45 11.11
C THR A 64 -6.15 7.18 10.08
N ASP A 65 -5.38 8.21 9.75
CA ASP A 65 -4.27 8.11 8.81
C ASP A 65 -3.23 7.05 9.27
N GLY A 66 -2.73 6.26 8.34
CA GLY A 66 -1.78 5.19 8.59
C GLY A 66 -2.38 3.82 8.95
N PHE A 67 -3.67 3.74 9.31
CA PHE A 67 -4.28 2.48 9.72
C PHE A 67 -4.42 1.48 8.57
N LEU A 68 -4.92 1.93 7.42
CA LEU A 68 -5.07 1.07 6.24
C LEU A 68 -3.72 0.70 5.63
N GLU A 69 -2.75 1.60 5.67
CA GLU A 69 -1.37 1.36 5.23
C GLU A 69 -0.68 0.31 6.12
N LEU A 70 -0.89 0.38 7.43
CA LEU A 70 -0.42 -0.64 8.36
C LEU A 70 -1.05 -2.01 8.05
N ILE A 71 -2.36 -2.07 7.78
CA ILE A 71 -3.03 -3.31 7.36
C ILE A 71 -2.41 -3.84 6.06
N ALA A 72 -2.17 -2.96 5.07
CA ALA A 72 -1.54 -3.35 3.81
C ALA A 72 -0.18 -4.02 4.03
N ASN A 73 0.68 -3.42 4.85
CA ASN A 73 1.99 -4.00 5.16
C ASN A 73 1.88 -5.34 5.89
N LYS A 74 0.88 -5.50 6.78
CA LYS A 74 0.66 -6.74 7.54
C LYS A 74 0.06 -7.87 6.69
N LEU A 75 -0.75 -7.52 5.69
CA LEU A 75 -1.33 -8.50 4.77
C LEU A 75 -0.27 -9.20 3.93
N ARG A 76 0.79 -8.49 3.51
CA ARG A 76 1.84 -9.07 2.67
C ARG A 76 3.20 -8.45 2.98
N THR A 77 4.12 -9.24 3.48
CA THR A 77 5.49 -8.84 3.84
C THR A 77 6.49 -9.65 3.02
N PRO A 78 7.56 -9.06 2.44
CA PRO A 78 7.84 -7.62 2.46
C PRO A 78 6.98 -6.86 1.42
N SER A 79 6.56 -5.66 1.79
CA SER A 79 5.88 -4.71 0.89
C SER A 79 5.97 -3.29 1.44
N TYR A 80 5.74 -2.30 0.59
CA TYR A 80 5.48 -0.92 0.96
C TYR A 80 4.32 -0.36 0.15
N VAL A 81 3.55 0.55 0.74
CA VAL A 81 2.45 1.25 0.07
C VAL A 81 3.04 2.18 -0.99
N SER A 82 2.48 2.21 -2.20
CA SER A 82 3.01 2.95 -3.34
C SER A 82 1.94 3.15 -4.43
N LEU A 83 2.37 3.58 -5.62
CA LEU A 83 1.52 3.71 -6.80
C LEU A 83 0.41 4.75 -6.57
N GLU A 84 -0.76 4.51 -7.16
CA GLU A 84 -1.88 5.45 -7.18
C GLU A 84 -2.30 5.89 -5.76
N TYR A 85 -2.34 4.97 -4.80
CA TYR A 85 -2.72 5.31 -3.43
C TYR A 85 -1.72 6.28 -2.78
N ALA A 86 -0.43 6.00 -2.87
CA ALA A 86 0.59 6.89 -2.33
C ALA A 86 0.64 8.24 -3.08
N LEU A 87 0.47 8.24 -4.41
CA LEU A 87 0.42 9.46 -5.21
C LEU A 87 -0.78 10.34 -4.82
N SER A 88 -1.96 9.77 -4.63
CA SER A 88 -3.14 10.50 -4.13
C SER A 88 -2.88 11.10 -2.75
N LYS A 89 -2.27 10.34 -1.85
CA LYS A 89 -1.90 10.80 -0.50
C LYS A 89 -0.89 11.97 -0.51
N TYR A 90 0.01 12.00 -1.50
CA TYR A 90 0.96 13.10 -1.70
C TYR A 90 0.40 14.26 -2.53
N GLY A 91 -0.85 14.19 -3.00
CA GLY A 91 -1.46 15.19 -3.87
C GLY A 91 -0.84 15.27 -5.27
N VAL A 92 -0.15 14.21 -5.71
CA VAL A 92 0.45 14.11 -7.05
C VAL A 92 -0.59 13.76 -8.10
N ILE A 93 -1.60 12.98 -7.74
CA ILE A 93 -2.82 12.80 -8.53
C ILE A 93 -4.00 13.39 -7.77
N THR A 94 -4.95 13.96 -8.50
CA THR A 94 -6.10 14.67 -7.93
C THR A 94 -7.25 13.75 -7.56
N GLU A 95 -7.29 12.56 -8.15
CA GLU A 95 -8.33 11.59 -7.91
C GLU A 95 -8.19 10.92 -6.52
N SER A 96 -9.33 10.78 -5.83
CA SER A 96 -9.38 10.02 -4.58
C SER A 96 -9.23 8.53 -4.86
N VAL A 97 -8.23 7.90 -4.26
CA VAL A 97 -7.93 6.46 -4.43
C VAL A 97 -8.27 5.70 -3.17
N TYR A 98 -9.29 4.83 -3.23
CA TYR A 98 -9.74 4.02 -2.09
C TYR A 98 -9.06 2.65 -2.02
N THR A 99 -8.57 2.14 -3.15
CA THR A 99 -7.82 0.88 -3.22
C THR A 99 -6.39 1.10 -2.77
N ILE A 100 -5.96 0.39 -1.73
CA ILE A 100 -4.60 0.49 -1.23
C ILE A 100 -3.66 -0.30 -2.14
N THR A 101 -2.83 0.41 -2.90
CA THR A 101 -1.84 -0.18 -3.80
C THR A 101 -0.48 -0.27 -3.13
N SER A 102 0.24 -1.36 -3.38
CA SER A 102 1.52 -1.66 -2.75
C SER A 102 2.47 -2.38 -3.70
N ILE A 103 3.75 -2.22 -3.47
CA ILE A 103 4.83 -2.94 -4.14
C ILE A 103 5.36 -4.04 -3.23
N THR A 104 5.68 -5.19 -3.82
CA THR A 104 6.23 -6.36 -3.11
C THR A 104 7.28 -7.09 -3.93
N LEU A 105 8.17 -7.83 -3.26
CA LEU A 105 9.07 -8.81 -3.91
C LEU A 105 8.39 -10.15 -4.22
N LYS A 106 7.21 -10.39 -3.66
CA LYS A 106 6.45 -11.62 -3.88
C LYS A 106 5.57 -11.50 -5.12
N THR A 107 4.95 -12.58 -5.54
CA THR A 107 3.99 -12.60 -6.67
C THR A 107 2.85 -11.60 -6.44
N LYS A 108 2.30 -11.04 -7.53
CA LYS A 108 1.12 -10.17 -7.48
C LYS A 108 -0.02 -10.82 -6.69
N ARG A 109 -0.78 -10.03 -5.93
CA ARG A 109 -1.94 -10.51 -5.16
C ARG A 109 -2.94 -9.41 -4.91
N VAL A 110 -4.20 -9.82 -4.78
CA VAL A 110 -5.29 -8.96 -4.34
C VAL A 110 -5.90 -9.56 -3.07
N PHE A 111 -6.18 -8.72 -2.09
CA PHE A 111 -7.00 -9.06 -0.92
C PHE A 111 -8.22 -8.15 -0.93
N ASN A 112 -9.40 -8.75 -0.78
CA ASN A 112 -10.65 -8.06 -0.56
C ASN A 112 -11.19 -8.49 0.80
N ASN A 113 -11.44 -7.56 1.66
CA ASN A 113 -12.03 -7.82 2.97
C ASN A 113 -12.87 -6.59 3.44
N LEU A 114 -13.45 -6.64 4.62
CA LEU A 114 -14.29 -5.57 5.15
C LEU A 114 -13.57 -4.22 5.36
N THR A 115 -12.23 -4.20 5.38
CA THR A 115 -11.46 -2.97 5.53
C THR A 115 -11.12 -2.31 4.20
N GLY A 116 -11.38 -2.97 3.07
CA GLY A 116 -11.12 -2.45 1.73
C GLY A 116 -10.46 -3.45 0.78
N GLN A 117 -10.02 -2.93 -0.34
CA GLN A 117 -9.26 -3.66 -1.36
C GLN A 117 -7.78 -3.30 -1.28
N TYR A 118 -6.93 -4.32 -1.34
CA TYR A 118 -5.47 -4.21 -1.28
C TYR A 118 -4.85 -4.91 -2.49
N ILE A 119 -4.12 -4.16 -3.32
CA ILE A 119 -3.49 -4.67 -4.54
C ILE A 119 -1.97 -4.62 -4.40
N TYR A 120 -1.31 -5.75 -4.67
CA TYR A 120 0.16 -5.87 -4.63
C TYR A 120 0.69 -6.16 -6.02
N LYS A 121 1.57 -5.28 -6.51
CA LYS A 121 2.32 -5.48 -7.75
C LYS A 121 3.75 -5.90 -7.43
N SER A 122 4.28 -6.85 -8.21
CA SER A 122 5.65 -7.35 -8.03
C SER A 122 6.63 -6.47 -8.79
N ILE A 123 7.77 -6.17 -8.18
CA ILE A 123 8.85 -5.41 -8.82
C ILE A 123 10.19 -6.16 -8.71
N LYS A 124 11.16 -5.84 -9.57
CA LYS A 124 12.52 -6.38 -9.51
C LYS A 124 13.21 -5.97 -8.19
N LYS A 125 14.04 -6.87 -7.63
CA LYS A 125 14.74 -6.64 -6.36
C LYS A 125 15.58 -5.35 -6.36
N SER A 126 16.24 -5.04 -7.48
CA SER A 126 17.04 -3.80 -7.64
C SER A 126 16.22 -2.51 -7.54
N LEU A 127 14.91 -2.58 -7.76
CA LEU A 127 13.98 -1.45 -7.69
C LEU A 127 13.16 -1.42 -6.38
N PHE A 128 13.34 -2.41 -5.51
CA PHE A 128 12.64 -2.49 -4.22
C PHE A 128 13.41 -1.71 -3.14
N ASN A 129 13.33 -0.38 -3.22
CA ASN A 129 14.04 0.56 -2.36
C ASN A 129 13.29 1.89 -2.22
N SER A 130 13.87 2.85 -1.51
CA SER A 130 13.41 4.24 -1.40
C SER A 130 11.97 4.37 -0.88
N TYR A 131 11.65 3.55 0.08
CA TYR A 131 10.48 3.67 0.94
C TYR A 131 10.93 4.12 2.33
N LYS A 132 10.05 4.80 3.03
CA LYS A 132 10.27 5.29 4.39
C LYS A 132 9.44 4.50 5.40
N LEU A 133 9.96 4.47 6.61
CA LEU A 133 9.26 3.94 7.76
C LEU A 133 8.36 5.02 8.34
N GLU A 134 7.09 4.72 8.49
CA GLU A 134 6.09 5.56 9.16
C GLU A 134 5.49 4.79 10.33
N LYS A 135 4.83 5.49 11.24
CA LYS A 135 4.23 4.89 12.42
C LYS A 135 2.73 5.11 12.48
N PHE A 136 2.04 4.06 12.87
CA PHE A 136 0.67 4.12 13.32
C PHE A 136 0.62 3.60 14.77
N LEU A 137 0.40 4.48 15.73
CA LEU A 137 0.61 4.20 17.16
C LEU A 137 2.04 3.67 17.39
N SER A 138 2.17 2.49 18.01
CA SER A 138 3.44 1.80 18.23
C SER A 138 3.84 0.83 17.11
N ASN A 139 3.12 0.82 15.98
CA ASN A 139 3.38 -0.13 14.89
C ASN A 139 3.96 0.59 13.68
N ASP A 140 4.95 -0.03 13.08
CA ASP A 140 5.65 0.48 11.91
C ASP A 140 5.00 -0.02 10.61
N TYR A 141 4.96 0.85 9.59
CA TYR A 141 4.61 0.48 8.22
C TYR A 141 5.50 1.20 7.22
N TYR A 142 5.61 0.66 6.02
CA TYR A 142 6.43 1.19 4.95
C TYR A 142 5.58 1.82 3.85
N ILE A 143 5.97 3.02 3.41
CA ILE A 143 5.37 3.74 2.30
C ILE A 143 6.47 4.32 1.40
N ALA A 144 6.28 4.30 0.08
CA ALA A 144 7.20 4.92 -0.86
C ALA A 144 7.39 6.40 -0.56
N THR A 145 8.57 6.95 -0.85
CA THR A 145 8.72 8.40 -0.97
C THR A 145 7.90 8.91 -2.18
N LYS A 146 7.63 10.18 -2.26
CA LYS A 146 6.81 10.81 -3.32
C LYS A 146 7.34 10.47 -4.72
N GLU A 147 8.61 10.69 -4.94
CA GLU A 147 9.28 10.41 -6.22
C GLU A 147 9.38 8.90 -6.50
N LYS A 148 9.49 8.07 -5.46
CA LYS A 148 9.46 6.62 -5.63
C LYS A 148 8.07 6.11 -5.98
N ALA A 149 7.01 6.66 -5.39
CA ALA A 149 5.64 6.34 -5.74
C ALA A 149 5.35 6.69 -7.22
N LEU A 150 5.84 7.86 -7.68
CA LEU A 150 5.73 8.26 -9.09
C LEU A 150 6.52 7.30 -10.00
N PHE A 151 7.77 6.95 -9.63
CA PHE A 151 8.54 5.97 -10.39
C PHE A 151 7.81 4.64 -10.52
N ASP A 152 7.31 4.08 -9.41
CA ASP A 152 6.60 2.80 -9.42
C ASP A 152 5.34 2.87 -10.30
N TYR A 153 4.61 3.97 -10.24
CA TYR A 153 3.44 4.19 -11.09
C TYR A 153 3.81 4.20 -12.57
N LEU A 154 4.83 4.99 -12.96
CA LEU A 154 5.30 5.07 -14.34
C LEU A 154 5.86 3.73 -14.84
N TYR A 155 6.55 2.97 -13.96
CA TYR A 155 7.11 1.67 -14.30
C TYR A 155 6.03 0.68 -14.80
N PHE A 156 4.86 0.69 -14.18
CA PHE A 156 3.73 -0.15 -14.62
C PHE A 156 2.90 0.49 -15.72
N LYS A 157 2.83 1.82 -15.79
CA LYS A 157 2.13 2.55 -16.85
C LYS A 157 2.89 2.59 -18.18
N ALA A 158 4.21 2.46 -18.17
CA ALA A 158 5.02 2.53 -19.40
C ALA A 158 4.58 1.54 -20.49
N GLN A 159 3.94 0.43 -20.12
CA GLN A 159 3.39 -0.54 -21.09
C GLN A 159 2.17 0.01 -21.86
N THR A 160 1.42 0.93 -21.28
CA THR A 160 0.19 1.50 -21.87
C THR A 160 0.41 2.86 -22.55
N ILE A 161 1.55 3.50 -22.31
CA ILE A 161 1.94 4.75 -22.96
C ILE A 161 2.46 4.42 -24.37
N PRO A 162 2.12 5.19 -25.42
CA PRO A 162 2.64 5.00 -26.78
C PRO A 162 4.18 4.99 -26.83
N GLU A 163 4.77 4.39 -27.88
CA GLU A 163 6.23 4.41 -28.07
C GLU A 163 6.71 5.82 -28.48
N ASP A 164 5.96 6.48 -29.36
CA ASP A 164 6.24 7.86 -29.76
C ASP A 164 5.60 8.83 -28.74
N ILE A 165 6.45 9.41 -27.91
CA ILE A 165 6.06 10.37 -26.88
C ILE A 165 6.55 11.79 -27.20
N HIS A 166 7.17 12.04 -28.37
CA HIS A 166 7.79 13.33 -28.69
C HIS A 166 6.81 14.50 -28.64
N ASN A 167 5.56 14.28 -29.06
CA ASN A 167 4.50 15.28 -29.07
C ASN A 167 3.51 15.16 -27.91
N LEU A 168 3.80 14.28 -26.93
CA LEU A 168 2.95 14.06 -25.79
C LEU A 168 3.47 14.77 -24.55
N ASN A 169 2.57 15.35 -23.79
CA ASN A 169 2.84 15.83 -22.45
C ASN A 169 2.36 14.78 -21.45
N ILE A 170 3.27 13.88 -21.08
CA ILE A 170 2.92 12.74 -20.21
C ILE A 170 2.41 13.20 -18.83
N ALA A 171 2.90 14.33 -18.32
CA ALA A 171 2.45 14.84 -17.02
C ALA A 171 0.98 15.30 -17.10
N GLU A 172 0.56 15.95 -18.20
CA GLU A 172 -0.84 16.35 -18.43
C GLU A 172 -1.72 15.15 -18.73
N GLU A 173 -1.29 14.24 -19.59
CA GLU A 173 -2.02 13.02 -19.93
C GLU A 173 -2.34 12.18 -18.68
N LEU A 174 -1.39 12.09 -17.75
CA LEU A 174 -1.55 11.37 -16.50
C LEU A 174 -2.09 12.26 -15.36
N ARG A 175 -2.42 13.52 -15.63
CA ARG A 175 -2.94 14.53 -14.68
C ARG A 175 -2.10 14.64 -13.41
N LEU A 176 -0.76 14.70 -13.59
CA LEU A 176 0.17 14.77 -12.48
C LEU A 176 0.32 16.20 -11.98
N ASN A 177 0.09 16.41 -10.70
CA ASN A 177 0.48 17.63 -10.01
C ASN A 177 1.92 17.46 -9.48
N LEU A 178 2.86 18.18 -10.09
CA LEU A 178 4.28 18.12 -9.78
C LEU A 178 4.77 19.33 -8.98
N ASP A 179 3.89 20.24 -8.56
CA ASP A 179 4.24 21.50 -7.90
C ASP A 179 5.07 21.27 -6.60
N SER A 180 4.82 20.16 -5.92
CA SER A 180 5.58 19.79 -4.72
C SER A 180 6.93 19.12 -4.98
N PHE A 181 7.29 18.87 -6.26
CA PHE A 181 8.53 18.17 -6.60
C PHE A 181 9.72 19.13 -6.61
N THR A 182 10.79 18.74 -5.94
CA THR A 182 12.06 19.44 -5.92
C THR A 182 13.02 18.89 -6.98
N LYS A 183 14.08 19.63 -7.30
CA LYS A 183 15.17 19.14 -8.16
C LYS A 183 15.70 17.78 -7.67
N LYS A 184 15.85 17.61 -6.36
CA LYS A 184 16.31 16.34 -5.75
C LYS A 184 15.35 15.18 -6.05
N ASP A 185 14.04 15.41 -6.02
CA ASP A 185 13.03 14.40 -6.33
C ASP A 185 13.16 13.93 -7.78
N PHE A 186 13.34 14.87 -8.73
CA PHE A 186 13.58 14.55 -10.14
C PHE A 186 14.90 13.83 -10.38
N ASP A 187 15.96 14.19 -9.64
CA ASP A 187 17.25 13.50 -9.74
C ASP A 187 17.15 12.05 -9.23
N ASN A 188 16.42 11.83 -8.15
CA ASN A 188 16.11 10.48 -7.65
C ASN A 188 15.26 9.69 -8.66
N LEU A 189 14.22 10.31 -9.22
CA LEU A 189 13.37 9.70 -10.23
C LEU A 189 14.21 9.24 -11.45
N SER A 190 15.15 10.08 -11.90
CA SER A 190 16.07 9.77 -12.99
C SER A 190 16.99 8.59 -12.65
N LYS A 191 17.53 8.53 -11.42
CA LYS A 191 18.34 7.39 -10.94
C LYS A 191 17.58 6.07 -10.99
N TYR A 192 16.31 6.06 -10.56
CA TYR A 192 15.47 4.85 -10.64
C TYR A 192 15.22 4.44 -12.10
N GLY A 193 15.05 5.41 -13.01
CA GLY A 193 14.94 5.18 -14.44
C GLY A 193 16.17 4.42 -14.97
N VAL A 194 17.37 4.86 -14.63
CA VAL A 194 18.62 4.19 -15.02
C VAL A 194 18.70 2.76 -14.45
N ILE A 195 18.41 2.58 -13.15
CA ILE A 195 18.43 1.26 -12.49
C ILE A 195 17.41 0.30 -13.14
N SER A 196 16.31 0.82 -13.68
CA SER A 196 15.29 -0.01 -14.35
C SER A 196 15.80 -0.66 -15.63
N ASN A 197 16.81 -0.06 -16.26
CA ASN A 197 17.34 -0.43 -17.58
C ASN A 197 16.23 -0.49 -18.67
N ASN A 198 15.25 0.41 -18.60
CA ASN A 198 14.13 0.50 -19.54
C ASN A 198 14.18 1.84 -20.27
N LYS A 199 14.59 1.82 -21.56
CA LYS A 199 14.76 3.04 -22.37
C LYS A 199 13.49 3.86 -22.47
N LYS A 200 12.33 3.21 -22.67
CA LYS A 200 11.02 3.88 -22.74
C LYS A 200 10.69 4.61 -21.44
N LEU A 201 10.90 3.95 -20.30
CA LEU A 201 10.66 4.56 -18.98
C LEU A 201 11.59 5.76 -18.74
N ILE A 202 12.85 5.68 -19.17
CA ILE A 202 13.78 6.81 -19.10
C ILE A 202 13.29 7.98 -19.94
N SER A 203 12.80 7.73 -21.17
CA SER A 203 12.22 8.76 -22.03
C SER A 203 10.98 9.41 -21.39
N ILE A 204 10.10 8.62 -20.79
CA ILE A 204 8.92 9.12 -20.06
C ILE A 204 9.34 10.03 -18.89
N ILE A 205 10.32 9.60 -18.10
CA ILE A 205 10.83 10.39 -16.97
C ILE A 205 11.43 11.72 -17.44
N ASN A 206 12.20 11.70 -18.54
CA ASN A 206 12.77 12.91 -19.12
C ASN A 206 11.71 13.89 -19.64
N ASN A 207 10.65 13.38 -20.30
CA ASN A 207 9.51 14.17 -20.74
C ASN A 207 8.82 14.87 -19.55
N ILE A 208 8.54 14.15 -18.47
CA ILE A 208 7.94 14.70 -17.25
C ILE A 208 8.86 15.75 -16.60
N LYS A 209 10.16 15.50 -16.55
CA LYS A 209 11.14 16.44 -15.97
C LYS A 209 11.22 17.74 -16.79
N GLN A 210 11.22 17.65 -18.12
CA GLN A 210 11.22 18.81 -19.01
C GLN A 210 9.96 19.65 -18.83
N TYR A 211 8.78 19.02 -18.75
CA TYR A 211 7.52 19.70 -18.48
C TYR A 211 7.55 20.48 -17.15
N ALA A 212 8.04 19.86 -16.08
CA ALA A 212 8.13 20.52 -14.78
C ALA A 212 9.10 21.72 -14.80
N SER A 213 10.22 21.60 -15.55
CA SER A 213 11.20 22.70 -15.69
C SER A 213 10.68 23.90 -16.47
N ASN A 214 9.72 23.73 -17.38
CA ASN A 214 9.13 24.81 -18.17
C ASN A 214 8.03 25.58 -17.43
N ARG A 215 7.63 25.15 -16.22
CA ARG A 215 6.62 25.80 -15.38
C ARG A 215 7.19 26.66 -14.26
N VAL A 216 8.50 26.57 -14.02
CA VAL A 216 9.25 27.41 -13.07
C VAL A 216 9.89 28.57 -13.81
#